data_a1a2b5db17118aac0cfdd61e3e96201c
#
_entry.id   a1a2b5db17118aac0cfdd61e3e96201c
#
_cell.length_a   1.000
_cell.length_b   1.000
_cell.length_c   1.000
_cell.angle_alpha   90.00
_cell.angle_beta   90.00
_cell.angle_gamma   90.00
#
_symmetry.space_group_name_H-M   'P 1'
#
loop_
_entity.id
_entity.type
_entity.pdbx_description
1 polymer ?
#
loop_
_entity_poly.entity_id
_entity_poly.type
_entity_poly.pdbx_seq_one_letter_code
_entity_poly.pdbx_strand_id
1 'polypeptide(L)'
;MIVLIDFTCCGVKICKKQTLELKGGISVKQTWLGLSSFTYPYACGIHPTQRPGRLMTPIQLIEKAQELQVNCVQFSHNMPLDSYSDEELDHIRDYAAAHGIMLENGMRCMTPERLHRYIQISDRMHIPLLRIITDGAGYEPTVEEITSILSDAIPFIEKTGVVLGIENHDRLQAREYADIVEQVDHPQVGLVVDSTNSLSTEETIEEVLKWMAPHCVCFHLKDYAIKRSNSGIGLAIVGACAGTGRLPIPAVLDYLRKHAKRDFSTVLESWMECCATLEETLAQEEAWAKDSVAYVKSLL
;
A
#
# COMPACT_ATOMS: atom_id res chain seq x y z
N MET A 1 -34.33 15.54 10.69
CA MET A 1 -35.11 14.83 11.71
C MET A 1 -34.46 13.47 11.88
N ILE A 2 -33.64 13.35 12.94
CA ILE A 2 -32.82 12.16 13.21
C ILE A 2 -33.72 11.20 13.98
N VAL A 3 -33.94 10.01 13.45
CA VAL A 3 -34.59 8.92 14.20
C VAL A 3 -33.49 7.92 14.53
N LEU A 4 -33.08 7.91 15.80
CA LEU A 4 -32.27 6.86 16.42
C LEU A 4 -33.19 5.67 16.72
N ILE A 5 -32.94 4.52 16.10
CA ILE A 5 -33.52 3.25 16.51
C ILE A 5 -32.39 2.42 17.13
N ASP A 6 -32.48 2.25 18.43
CA ASP A 6 -31.63 1.41 19.24
C ASP A 6 -32.09 -0.05 19.10
N PHE A 7 -31.20 -0.95 18.64
CA PHE A 7 -31.35 -2.39 18.79
C PHE A 7 -30.08 -2.97 19.40
N THR A 8 -30.13 -3.18 20.68
CA THR A 8 -29.18 -4.01 21.44
C THR A 8 -29.58 -5.48 21.30
N CYS A 9 -28.76 -6.27 20.62
CA CYS A 9 -28.49 -7.67 20.97
C CYS A 9 -27.27 -8.19 20.20
N CYS A 10 -26.29 -8.74 20.96
CA CYS A 10 -25.04 -9.38 20.51
C CYS A 10 -24.07 -8.51 19.72
N GLY A 11 -23.24 -7.90 20.42
CA GLY A 11 -21.88 -7.33 20.38
C GLY A 11 -21.01 -7.45 19.14
N VAL A 12 -21.51 -7.23 17.90
CA VAL A 12 -20.66 -6.95 16.75
C VAL A 12 -21.32 -5.83 15.94
N LYS A 13 -20.84 -4.61 16.09
CA LYS A 13 -21.22 -3.52 15.19
C LYS A 13 -20.50 -3.71 13.85
N ILE A 14 -21.18 -4.34 12.91
CA ILE A 14 -20.79 -4.25 11.49
C ILE A 14 -21.01 -2.79 11.08
N CYS A 15 -19.92 -2.07 10.79
CA CYS A 15 -19.98 -0.72 10.27
C CYS A 15 -20.60 -0.77 8.88
N LYS A 16 -21.92 -0.54 8.77
CA LYS A 16 -22.60 -0.42 7.49
C LYS A 16 -22.10 0.82 6.78
N LYS A 17 -21.70 0.65 5.51
CA LYS A 17 -21.40 1.70 4.53
C LYS A 17 -22.33 2.91 4.72
N GLN A 18 -21.80 4.02 5.19
CA GLN A 18 -22.46 5.32 5.04
C GLN A 18 -22.09 5.87 3.66
N THR A 19 -22.94 5.61 2.68
CA THR A 19 -22.93 6.38 1.44
C THR A 19 -23.61 7.71 1.73
N LEU A 20 -22.86 8.78 1.81
CA LEU A 20 -23.40 10.14 1.83
C LEU A 20 -23.84 10.47 0.40
N GLU A 21 -25.15 10.27 0.09
CA GLU A 21 -25.75 10.82 -1.12
C GLU A 21 -25.91 12.34 -0.96
N LEU A 22 -24.97 13.07 -1.53
CA LEU A 22 -25.17 14.49 -1.82
C LEU A 22 -26.07 14.59 -3.06
N LYS A 23 -27.18 15.31 -2.95
CA LYS A 23 -28.07 15.65 -4.08
C LYS A 23 -27.25 16.40 -5.14
N GLY A 24 -26.88 15.69 -6.21
CA GLY A 24 -26.10 16.25 -7.31
C GLY A 24 -25.15 15.25 -7.99
N GLY A 25 -25.35 13.96 -7.88
CA GLY A 25 -24.86 12.97 -8.85
C GLY A 25 -23.35 12.75 -8.99
N ILE A 26 -22.50 13.22 -8.06
CA ILE A 26 -21.09 12.86 -8.00
C ILE A 26 -20.92 11.96 -6.78
N SER A 27 -20.80 10.66 -7.00
CA SER A 27 -20.33 9.73 -5.97
C SER A 27 -18.87 10.07 -5.70
N VAL A 28 -18.60 10.72 -4.57
CA VAL A 28 -17.21 10.90 -4.10
C VAL A 28 -16.74 9.53 -3.64
N LYS A 29 -15.87 8.90 -4.43
CA LYS A 29 -15.20 7.66 -4.02
C LYS A 29 -14.42 7.93 -2.75
N GLN A 30 -14.67 7.14 -1.70
CA GLN A 30 -13.94 7.28 -0.45
C GLN A 30 -12.48 6.89 -0.69
N THR A 31 -11.56 7.83 -0.49
CA THR A 31 -10.13 7.59 -0.58
C THR A 31 -9.56 7.43 0.83
N TRP A 32 -8.98 6.27 1.14
CA TRP A 32 -8.28 6.03 2.38
C TRP A 32 -6.84 6.55 2.26
N LEU A 33 -6.40 7.35 3.22
CA LEU A 33 -5.00 7.76 3.32
C LEU A 33 -4.31 6.93 4.40
N GLY A 34 -3.21 6.31 4.05
CA GLY A 34 -2.47 5.41 4.93
C GLY A 34 -0.97 5.60 4.93
N LEU A 35 -0.36 4.93 5.90
CA LEU A 35 1.09 4.73 6.01
C LEU A 35 1.42 3.28 5.66
N SER A 36 2.49 3.06 4.92
CA SER A 36 3.14 1.77 4.80
C SER A 36 4.23 1.61 5.85
N SER A 37 4.64 0.38 6.15
CA SER A 37 5.90 0.14 6.85
C SER A 37 7.12 0.71 6.08
N PHE A 38 6.98 0.97 4.78
CA PHE A 38 7.94 1.72 3.97
C PHE A 38 7.80 3.25 4.08
N THR A 39 6.85 3.78 4.84
CA THR A 39 6.90 5.19 5.27
C THR A 39 8.05 5.40 6.28
N TYR A 40 8.38 4.34 7.03
CA TYR A 40 9.42 4.31 8.06
C TYR A 40 10.46 3.19 7.81
N PRO A 41 11.11 3.14 6.61
CA PRO A 41 11.98 2.03 6.24
C PRO A 41 13.17 1.86 7.18
N TYR A 42 13.76 2.95 7.69
CA TYR A 42 14.90 2.88 8.62
C TYR A 42 14.48 2.44 10.02
N ALA A 43 13.37 2.96 10.54
CA ALA A 43 12.81 2.51 11.81
C ALA A 43 12.40 1.02 11.76
N CYS A 44 11.95 0.53 10.60
CA CYS A 44 11.67 -0.89 10.33
C CYS A 44 12.92 -1.72 10.01
N GLY A 45 14.13 -1.09 9.94
CA GLY A 45 15.41 -1.81 9.83
C GLY A 45 15.76 -2.29 8.43
N ILE A 46 15.28 -1.63 7.37
CA ILE A 46 15.60 -2.01 5.99
C ILE A 46 17.08 -1.79 5.63
N HIS A 47 17.74 -0.78 6.23
CA HIS A 47 19.11 -0.45 5.89
C HIS A 47 20.10 -1.42 6.54
N PRO A 48 21.10 -1.93 5.80
CA PRO A 48 22.00 -2.97 6.30
C PRO A 48 22.91 -2.50 7.46
N THR A 49 23.30 -1.24 7.51
CA THR A 49 24.24 -0.69 8.51
C THR A 49 23.61 0.34 9.43
N GLN A 50 22.70 1.18 8.95
CA GLN A 50 21.95 2.13 9.78
C GLN A 50 20.64 1.49 10.26
N ARG A 51 20.75 0.65 11.29
CA ARG A 51 19.63 -0.11 11.82
C ARG A 51 19.46 0.16 13.31
N PRO A 52 18.26 0.54 13.79
CA PRO A 52 18.04 0.74 15.22
C PRO A 52 18.16 -0.57 15.99
N GLY A 53 18.59 -0.49 17.25
CA GLY A 53 18.70 -1.66 18.13
C GLY A 53 17.35 -2.32 18.44
N ARG A 54 16.26 -1.55 18.34
CA ARG A 54 14.89 -2.03 18.43
C ARG A 54 14.11 -1.52 17.22
N LEU A 55 13.55 -2.44 16.44
CA LEU A 55 12.77 -2.10 15.24
C LEU A 55 11.38 -1.61 15.63
N MET A 56 10.79 -0.79 14.76
CA MET A 56 9.39 -0.38 14.83
C MET A 56 8.49 -1.62 14.75
N THR A 57 7.52 -1.70 15.65
CA THR A 57 6.53 -2.78 15.70
C THR A 57 5.25 -2.41 14.93
N PRO A 58 4.39 -3.39 14.57
CA PRO A 58 3.08 -3.11 13.97
C PRO A 58 2.22 -2.15 14.81
N ILE A 59 2.22 -2.30 16.12
CA ILE A 59 1.49 -1.42 17.05
C ILE A 59 2.02 0.02 16.95
N GLN A 60 3.33 0.21 16.95
CA GLN A 60 3.92 1.54 16.83
C GLN A 60 3.61 2.19 15.47
N LEU A 61 3.54 1.42 14.39
CA LEU A 61 3.11 1.96 13.09
C LEU A 61 1.63 2.39 13.09
N ILE A 62 0.76 1.65 13.79
CA ILE A 62 -0.64 2.04 14.01
C ILE A 62 -0.72 3.32 14.86
N GLU A 63 0.10 3.45 15.91
CA GLU A 63 0.20 4.67 16.72
C GLU A 63 0.65 5.87 15.88
N LYS A 64 1.59 5.69 14.95
CA LYS A 64 1.99 6.73 13.98
C LYS A 64 0.84 7.15 13.07
N ALA A 65 0.04 6.22 12.60
CA ALA A 65 -1.16 6.54 11.81
C ALA A 65 -2.15 7.40 12.62
N GLN A 66 -2.33 7.11 13.91
CA GLN A 66 -3.15 7.91 14.81
C GLN A 66 -2.57 9.32 15.03
N GLU A 67 -1.27 9.42 15.34
CA GLU A 67 -0.57 10.71 15.51
C GLU A 67 -0.74 11.61 14.27
N LEU A 68 -0.59 11.01 13.09
CA LEU A 68 -0.72 11.70 11.82
C LEU A 68 -2.18 11.81 11.33
N GLN A 69 -3.14 11.26 12.10
CA GLN A 69 -4.57 11.29 11.79
C GLN A 69 -4.88 10.73 10.38
N VAL A 70 -4.26 9.64 10.02
CA VAL A 70 -4.60 8.82 8.85
C VAL A 70 -5.29 7.54 9.33
N ASN A 71 -6.04 6.89 8.46
CA ASN A 71 -6.97 5.83 8.83
C ASN A 71 -6.68 4.48 8.19
N CYS A 72 -5.49 4.32 7.59
CA CYS A 72 -5.04 3.07 6.99
C CYS A 72 -3.57 2.81 7.34
N VAL A 73 -3.22 1.55 7.57
CA VAL A 73 -1.84 1.07 7.74
C VAL A 73 -1.63 -0.15 6.88
N GLN A 74 -0.58 -0.13 6.05
CA GLN A 74 -0.17 -1.27 5.24
C GLN A 74 1.14 -1.85 5.79
N PHE A 75 1.10 -3.12 6.18
CA PHE A 75 2.30 -3.89 6.53
C PHE A 75 2.90 -4.48 5.27
N SER A 76 4.11 -4.08 4.92
CA SER A 76 4.83 -4.57 3.75
C SER A 76 5.87 -5.64 4.14
N HIS A 77 6.62 -6.14 3.17
CA HIS A 77 7.58 -7.24 3.39
C HIS A 77 8.77 -6.88 4.30
N ASN A 78 8.96 -5.63 4.68
CA ASN A 78 9.91 -5.19 5.72
C ASN A 78 9.33 -5.28 7.15
N MET A 79 8.04 -5.59 7.28
CA MET A 79 7.33 -5.87 8.53
C MET A 79 6.39 -7.07 8.30
N PRO A 80 6.93 -8.27 7.99
CA PRO A 80 6.15 -9.38 7.48
C PRO A 80 5.26 -10.01 8.56
N LEU A 81 3.96 -10.06 8.31
CA LEU A 81 2.98 -10.59 9.27
C LEU A 81 3.08 -12.10 9.48
N ASP A 82 3.68 -12.85 8.56
CA ASP A 82 3.91 -14.29 8.70
C ASP A 82 4.98 -14.66 9.74
N SER A 83 5.64 -13.67 10.34
CA SER A 83 6.59 -13.84 11.45
C SER A 83 5.95 -13.79 12.85
N TYR A 84 4.66 -13.45 12.95
CA TYR A 84 3.92 -13.32 14.20
C TYR A 84 3.08 -14.56 14.50
N SER A 85 2.89 -14.87 15.78
CA SER A 85 1.95 -15.91 16.23
C SER A 85 0.50 -15.49 15.99
N ASP A 86 -0.39 -16.45 16.04
CA ASP A 86 -1.83 -16.20 15.89
C ASP A 86 -2.37 -15.24 16.97
N GLU A 87 -1.88 -15.35 18.20
CA GLU A 87 -2.25 -14.46 19.30
C GLU A 87 -1.74 -13.04 19.11
N GLU A 88 -0.52 -12.87 18.57
CA GLU A 88 0.02 -11.56 18.25
C GLU A 88 -0.73 -10.90 17.09
N LEU A 89 -1.09 -11.68 16.06
CA LEU A 89 -1.91 -11.19 14.93
C LEU A 89 -3.29 -10.73 15.41
N ASP A 90 -3.94 -11.49 16.31
CA ASP A 90 -5.22 -11.10 16.91
C ASP A 90 -5.09 -9.81 17.71
N HIS A 91 -4.00 -9.66 18.50
CA HIS A 91 -3.74 -8.45 19.25
C HIS A 91 -3.55 -7.22 18.36
N ILE A 92 -2.80 -7.34 17.26
CA ILE A 92 -2.58 -6.25 16.28
C ILE A 92 -3.92 -5.86 15.63
N ARG A 93 -4.73 -6.84 15.20
CA ARG A 93 -6.06 -6.63 14.64
C ARG A 93 -6.97 -5.88 15.60
N ASP A 94 -7.07 -6.37 16.83
CA ASP A 94 -7.98 -5.81 17.82
C ASP A 94 -7.55 -4.40 18.25
N TYR A 95 -6.24 -4.15 18.32
CA TYR A 95 -5.70 -2.83 18.58
C TYR A 95 -6.06 -1.85 17.45
N ALA A 96 -5.84 -2.22 16.18
CA ALA A 96 -6.20 -1.38 15.05
C ALA A 96 -7.71 -1.08 15.00
N ALA A 97 -8.55 -2.11 15.22
CA ALA A 97 -9.99 -1.97 15.23
C ALA A 97 -10.48 -1.02 16.34
N ALA A 98 -9.90 -1.11 17.55
CA ALA A 98 -10.23 -0.23 18.68
C ALA A 98 -9.91 1.25 18.37
N HIS A 99 -9.00 1.52 17.45
CA HIS A 99 -8.57 2.87 17.06
C HIS A 99 -9.11 3.31 15.68
N GLY A 100 -9.96 2.49 15.05
CA GLY A 100 -10.57 2.84 13.76
C GLY A 100 -9.59 2.86 12.58
N ILE A 101 -8.48 2.11 12.68
CA ILE A 101 -7.46 2.00 11.64
C ILE A 101 -7.74 0.75 10.80
N MET A 102 -7.91 0.95 9.49
CA MET A 102 -7.98 -0.13 8.51
C MET A 102 -6.57 -0.71 8.29
N LEU A 103 -6.47 -2.02 8.24
CA LEU A 103 -5.20 -2.69 7.95
C LEU A 103 -5.18 -3.20 6.51
N GLU A 104 -4.02 -3.15 5.91
CA GLU A 104 -3.67 -3.80 4.65
C GLU A 104 -2.41 -4.64 4.84
N ASN A 105 -2.32 -5.77 4.15
CA ASN A 105 -1.20 -6.70 4.23
C ASN A 105 -0.36 -6.65 2.95
N GLY A 106 0.92 -6.97 3.05
CA GLY A 106 1.82 -6.99 1.91
C GLY A 106 2.83 -8.12 1.95
N MET A 107 3.00 -8.78 0.83
CA MET A 107 3.97 -9.85 0.67
C MET A 107 4.91 -9.61 -0.51
N ARG A 108 6.02 -10.34 -0.51
CA ARG A 108 6.97 -10.45 -1.61
C ARG A 108 7.26 -11.93 -1.87
N CYS A 109 7.61 -12.29 -3.12
CA CYS A 109 7.84 -13.67 -3.56
C CYS A 109 6.54 -14.48 -3.57
N MET A 110 5.78 -14.36 -4.66
CA MET A 110 4.44 -14.93 -4.81
C MET A 110 4.49 -16.42 -5.21
N THR A 111 5.05 -17.30 -4.34
CA THR A 111 4.82 -18.74 -4.53
C THR A 111 3.38 -19.10 -4.13
N PRO A 112 2.78 -20.16 -4.69
CA PRO A 112 1.41 -20.60 -4.33
C PRO A 112 1.22 -20.79 -2.82
N GLU A 113 2.17 -21.44 -2.14
CA GLU A 113 2.10 -21.72 -0.70
C GLU A 113 2.15 -20.42 0.12
N ARG A 114 3.04 -19.49 -0.28
CA ARG A 114 3.19 -18.23 0.40
C ARG A 114 1.96 -17.34 0.22
N LEU A 115 1.42 -17.28 -1.01
CA LEU A 115 0.18 -16.56 -1.30
C LEU A 115 -0.98 -17.09 -0.45
N HIS A 116 -1.15 -18.41 -0.39
CA HIS A 116 -2.18 -19.04 0.44
C HIS A 116 -2.03 -18.68 1.93
N ARG A 117 -0.80 -18.75 2.47
CA ARG A 117 -0.53 -18.35 3.87
C ARG A 117 -0.89 -16.89 4.13
N TYR A 118 -0.56 -15.98 3.22
CA TYR A 118 -0.88 -14.57 3.39
C TYR A 118 -2.37 -14.26 3.23
N ILE A 119 -3.10 -14.99 2.39
CA ILE A 119 -4.58 -14.92 2.34
C ILE A 119 -5.17 -15.35 3.68
N GLN A 120 -4.68 -16.44 4.29
CA GLN A 120 -5.17 -16.90 5.61
C GLN A 120 -4.89 -15.87 6.72
N ILE A 121 -3.72 -15.25 6.73
CA ILE A 121 -3.39 -14.17 7.68
C ILE A 121 -4.32 -12.99 7.48
N SER A 122 -4.54 -12.58 6.22
CA SER A 122 -5.43 -11.46 5.89
C SER A 122 -6.88 -11.73 6.32
N ASP A 123 -7.38 -12.94 6.11
CA ASP A 123 -8.71 -13.37 6.58
C ASP A 123 -8.82 -13.30 8.12
N ARG A 124 -7.85 -13.89 8.85
CA ARG A 124 -7.79 -13.85 10.32
C ARG A 124 -7.80 -12.43 10.86
N MET A 125 -7.07 -11.55 10.24
CA MET A 125 -6.92 -10.17 10.67
C MET A 125 -8.02 -9.23 10.12
N HIS A 126 -8.98 -9.75 9.37
CA HIS A 126 -10.03 -8.97 8.68
C HIS A 126 -9.45 -7.89 7.75
N ILE A 127 -8.34 -8.18 7.12
CA ILE A 127 -7.65 -7.31 6.18
C ILE A 127 -8.27 -7.45 4.80
N PRO A 128 -8.80 -6.36 4.20
CA PRO A 128 -9.50 -6.43 2.92
C PRO A 128 -8.57 -6.52 1.71
N LEU A 129 -7.32 -6.09 1.83
CA LEU A 129 -6.37 -6.00 0.71
C LEU A 129 -5.04 -6.66 1.06
N LEU A 130 -4.60 -7.57 0.18
CA LEU A 130 -3.27 -8.15 0.18
C LEU A 130 -2.49 -7.59 -1.02
N ARG A 131 -1.50 -6.74 -0.75
CA ARG A 131 -0.56 -6.20 -1.73
C ARG A 131 0.53 -7.23 -2.01
N ILE A 132 0.89 -7.42 -3.27
CA ILE A 132 1.77 -8.49 -3.73
C ILE A 132 2.87 -7.94 -4.63
N ILE A 133 4.15 -8.14 -4.26
CA ILE A 133 5.27 -8.14 -5.19
C ILE A 133 5.49 -9.59 -5.63
N THR A 134 5.42 -9.82 -6.94
CA THR A 134 5.50 -11.16 -7.51
C THR A 134 6.87 -11.81 -7.31
N ASP A 135 7.92 -11.01 -7.46
CA ASP A 135 9.31 -11.44 -7.46
C ASP A 135 9.90 -11.57 -6.04
N GLY A 136 10.91 -12.39 -5.90
CA GLY A 136 11.68 -12.56 -4.67
C GLY A 136 13.14 -12.93 -4.96
N ALA A 137 13.96 -13.13 -3.92
CA ALA A 137 15.34 -13.54 -4.09
C ALA A 137 15.43 -14.91 -4.79
N GLY A 138 15.86 -14.90 -6.04
CA GLY A 138 15.97 -16.13 -6.85
C GLY A 138 14.63 -16.70 -7.35
N TYR A 139 13.56 -15.92 -7.29
CA TYR A 139 12.22 -16.28 -7.78
C TYR A 139 11.65 -15.15 -8.63
N GLU A 140 11.49 -15.41 -9.92
CA GLU A 140 11.00 -14.46 -10.94
C GLU A 140 9.98 -15.18 -11.84
N PRO A 141 8.70 -15.28 -11.41
CA PRO A 141 7.70 -16.01 -12.18
C PRO A 141 7.38 -15.29 -13.50
N THR A 142 7.10 -16.07 -14.54
CA THR A 142 6.63 -15.54 -15.83
C THR A 142 5.22 -14.97 -15.71
N VAL A 143 4.78 -14.19 -16.71
CA VAL A 143 3.40 -13.64 -16.78
C VAL A 143 2.37 -14.77 -16.72
N GLU A 144 2.63 -15.90 -17.41
CA GLU A 144 1.75 -17.07 -17.41
C GLU A 144 1.71 -17.74 -16.04
N GLU A 145 2.83 -17.86 -15.35
CA GLU A 145 2.90 -18.43 -14.00
C GLU A 145 2.16 -17.53 -12.99
N ILE A 146 2.35 -16.20 -13.07
CA ILE A 146 1.62 -15.24 -12.23
C ILE A 146 0.12 -15.38 -12.45
N THR A 147 -0.33 -15.42 -13.71
CA THR A 147 -1.75 -15.56 -14.08
C THR A 147 -2.33 -16.88 -13.55
N SER A 148 -1.58 -17.99 -13.67
CA SER A 148 -2.00 -19.30 -13.16
C SER A 148 -2.13 -19.28 -11.64
N ILE A 149 -1.13 -18.78 -10.91
CA ILE A 149 -1.13 -18.70 -9.43
C ILE A 149 -2.33 -17.89 -8.92
N LEU A 150 -2.62 -16.76 -9.56
CA LEU A 150 -3.78 -15.93 -9.19
C LEU A 150 -5.09 -16.63 -9.47
N SER A 151 -5.22 -17.30 -10.62
CA SER A 151 -6.42 -18.07 -10.99
C SER A 151 -6.68 -19.21 -10.00
N ASP A 152 -5.63 -19.91 -9.57
CA ASP A 152 -5.72 -20.97 -8.58
C ASP A 152 -6.08 -20.44 -7.17
N ALA A 153 -5.82 -19.17 -6.89
CA ALA A 153 -6.18 -18.52 -5.63
C ALA A 153 -7.65 -18.07 -5.56
N ILE A 154 -8.38 -18.01 -6.68
CA ILE A 154 -9.77 -17.52 -6.74
C ILE A 154 -10.69 -18.18 -5.70
N PRO A 155 -10.73 -19.53 -5.56
CA PRO A 155 -11.63 -20.16 -4.57
C PRO A 155 -11.35 -19.74 -3.12
N PHE A 156 -10.10 -19.34 -2.81
CA PHE A 156 -9.71 -18.89 -1.47
C PHE A 156 -10.13 -17.45 -1.23
N ILE A 157 -9.91 -16.56 -2.20
CA ILE A 157 -10.30 -15.16 -2.06
C ILE A 157 -11.81 -14.95 -2.10
N GLU A 158 -12.55 -15.74 -2.87
CA GLU A 158 -14.02 -15.72 -2.84
C GLU A 158 -14.58 -16.09 -1.46
N LYS A 159 -13.96 -17.05 -0.79
CA LYS A 159 -14.36 -17.49 0.56
C LYS A 159 -14.04 -16.44 1.63
N THR A 160 -12.91 -15.75 1.52
CA THR A 160 -12.39 -14.84 2.55
C THR A 160 -12.80 -13.38 2.30
N GLY A 161 -13.11 -13.00 1.06
CA GLY A 161 -13.40 -11.63 0.67
C GLY A 161 -12.13 -10.78 0.46
N VAL A 162 -10.93 -11.36 0.59
CA VAL A 162 -9.65 -10.66 0.40
C VAL A 162 -9.48 -10.27 -1.06
N VAL A 163 -9.09 -9.02 -1.31
CA VAL A 163 -8.69 -8.53 -2.63
C VAL A 163 -7.18 -8.71 -2.79
N LEU A 164 -6.75 -9.25 -3.92
CA LEU A 164 -5.35 -9.35 -4.29
C LEU A 164 -4.96 -8.15 -5.15
N GLY A 165 -3.95 -7.39 -4.74
CA GLY A 165 -3.41 -6.26 -5.48
C GLY A 165 -1.96 -6.53 -5.90
N ILE A 166 -1.71 -6.72 -7.20
CA ILE A 166 -0.34 -6.91 -7.72
C ILE A 166 0.27 -5.55 -7.98
N GLU A 167 1.46 -5.33 -7.44
CA GLU A 167 2.17 -4.06 -7.58
C GLU A 167 3.12 -4.09 -8.79
N ASN A 168 3.16 -2.98 -9.56
CA ASN A 168 4.22 -2.76 -10.53
C ASN A 168 5.56 -2.60 -9.78
N HIS A 169 6.49 -3.49 -10.09
CA HIS A 169 7.78 -3.54 -9.41
C HIS A 169 8.87 -4.09 -10.36
N ASP A 170 9.92 -3.32 -10.51
CA ASP A 170 11.20 -3.59 -11.17
C ASP A 170 11.16 -4.16 -12.61
N ARG A 171 10.55 -5.33 -12.85
CA ARG A 171 10.82 -6.16 -14.04
C ARG A 171 9.77 -6.07 -15.14
N LEU A 172 8.48 -6.13 -14.78
CA LEU A 172 7.38 -6.12 -15.74
C LEU A 172 6.93 -4.69 -16.04
N GLN A 173 6.47 -4.46 -17.27
CA GLN A 173 5.86 -3.21 -17.66
C GLN A 173 4.42 -3.09 -17.18
N ALA A 174 3.93 -1.89 -17.01
CA ALA A 174 2.57 -1.59 -16.54
C ALA A 174 1.49 -2.28 -17.39
N ARG A 175 1.72 -2.42 -18.70
CA ARG A 175 0.82 -3.15 -19.60
C ARG A 175 0.74 -4.64 -19.26
N GLU A 176 1.88 -5.28 -18.96
CA GLU A 176 1.90 -6.70 -18.63
C GLU A 176 1.11 -6.98 -17.34
N TYR A 177 1.20 -6.09 -16.33
CA TYR A 177 0.38 -6.15 -15.12
C TYR A 177 -1.12 -6.01 -15.43
N ALA A 178 -1.49 -5.11 -16.33
CA ALA A 178 -2.88 -4.95 -16.76
C ALA A 178 -3.37 -6.20 -17.51
N ASP A 179 -2.58 -6.74 -18.44
CA ASP A 179 -2.90 -7.95 -19.20
C ASP A 179 -3.09 -9.16 -18.27
N ILE A 180 -2.29 -9.31 -17.19
CA ILE A 180 -2.46 -10.35 -16.16
C ILE A 180 -3.84 -10.25 -15.50
N VAL A 181 -4.20 -9.06 -15.00
CA VAL A 181 -5.48 -8.86 -14.30
C VAL A 181 -6.67 -9.05 -15.24
N GLU A 182 -6.55 -8.62 -16.49
CA GLU A 182 -7.57 -8.83 -17.52
C GLU A 182 -7.74 -10.31 -17.90
N GLN A 183 -6.66 -11.09 -17.92
CA GLN A 183 -6.71 -12.53 -18.16
C GLN A 183 -7.34 -13.31 -17.00
N VAL A 184 -7.02 -12.93 -15.75
CA VAL A 184 -7.63 -13.54 -14.55
C VAL A 184 -9.13 -13.19 -14.48
N ASP A 185 -9.52 -12.01 -14.92
CA ASP A 185 -10.91 -11.50 -15.01
C ASP A 185 -11.75 -11.76 -13.75
N HIS A 186 -11.21 -11.38 -12.59
CA HIS A 186 -11.90 -11.60 -11.32
C HIS A 186 -12.03 -10.30 -10.50
N PRO A 187 -13.21 -9.98 -9.90
CA PRO A 187 -13.44 -8.70 -9.20
C PRO A 187 -12.57 -8.51 -7.94
N GLN A 188 -12.01 -9.57 -7.37
CA GLN A 188 -11.11 -9.51 -6.21
C GLN A 188 -9.63 -9.51 -6.60
N VAL A 189 -9.30 -9.37 -7.89
CA VAL A 189 -7.93 -9.18 -8.37
C VAL A 189 -7.81 -7.80 -8.99
N GLY A 190 -6.75 -7.07 -8.63
CA GLY A 190 -6.50 -5.73 -9.11
C GLY A 190 -5.03 -5.36 -9.01
N LEU A 191 -4.73 -4.07 -9.17
CA LEU A 191 -3.37 -3.55 -9.23
C LEU A 191 -3.11 -2.56 -8.10
N VAL A 192 -1.95 -2.68 -7.49
CA VAL A 192 -1.36 -1.62 -6.68
C VAL A 192 -0.50 -0.78 -7.60
N VAL A 193 -0.90 0.46 -7.78
CA VAL A 193 -0.17 1.40 -8.65
C VAL A 193 0.91 2.07 -7.83
N ASP A 194 2.17 1.74 -8.09
CA ASP A 194 3.31 2.46 -7.51
C ASP A 194 3.78 3.55 -8.46
N SER A 195 4.00 4.74 -7.93
CA SER A 195 4.30 5.93 -8.72
C SER A 195 5.72 6.03 -9.24
N THR A 196 6.64 5.15 -8.78
CA THR A 196 8.07 5.26 -9.10
C THR A 196 8.73 3.96 -9.53
N ASN A 197 8.19 2.80 -9.16
CA ASN A 197 8.85 1.52 -9.42
C ASN A 197 9.07 1.27 -10.92
N SER A 198 8.13 1.66 -11.78
CA SER A 198 8.25 1.51 -13.24
C SER A 198 9.27 2.44 -13.90
N LEU A 199 9.94 3.34 -13.14
CA LEU A 199 11.11 4.05 -13.65
C LEU A 199 12.26 3.08 -14.01
N SER A 200 12.29 1.89 -13.39
CA SER A 200 13.24 0.82 -13.70
C SER A 200 13.01 0.18 -15.09
N THR A 201 11.77 0.20 -15.56
CA THR A 201 11.37 -0.26 -16.90
C THR A 201 11.24 0.87 -17.92
N GLU A 202 11.79 2.07 -17.59
CA GLU A 202 11.79 3.26 -18.43
C GLU A 202 10.39 3.82 -18.75
N GLU A 203 9.37 3.50 -17.92
CA GLU A 203 8.01 3.98 -18.09
C GLU A 203 7.78 5.31 -17.35
N THR A 204 7.05 6.21 -17.98
CA THR A 204 6.56 7.44 -17.37
C THR A 204 5.33 7.13 -16.49
N ILE A 205 5.02 8.02 -15.54
CA ILE A 205 3.82 7.84 -14.71
C ILE A 205 2.52 7.87 -15.56
N GLU A 206 2.49 8.61 -16.65
CA GLU A 206 1.38 8.65 -17.58
C GLU A 206 1.16 7.31 -18.29
N GLU A 207 2.23 6.60 -18.66
CA GLU A 207 2.16 5.25 -19.23
C GLU A 207 1.66 4.25 -18.20
N VAL A 208 2.18 4.30 -16.97
CA VAL A 208 1.73 3.45 -15.86
C VAL A 208 0.23 3.67 -15.60
N LEU A 209 -0.20 4.92 -15.46
CA LEU A 209 -1.59 5.25 -15.20
C LEU A 209 -2.53 4.82 -16.33
N LYS A 210 -2.10 4.93 -17.58
CA LYS A 210 -2.90 4.52 -18.74
C LYS A 210 -3.34 3.06 -18.64
N TRP A 211 -2.45 2.18 -18.21
CA TRP A 211 -2.72 0.75 -18.16
C TRP A 211 -3.27 0.30 -16.81
N MET A 212 -2.75 0.80 -15.72
CA MET A 212 -3.04 0.27 -14.39
C MET A 212 -4.20 0.96 -13.67
N ALA A 213 -4.49 2.24 -13.95
CA ALA A 213 -5.53 2.97 -13.24
C ALA A 213 -6.93 2.33 -13.29
N PRO A 214 -7.39 1.70 -14.40
CA PRO A 214 -8.69 1.05 -14.43
C PRO A 214 -8.83 -0.11 -13.43
N HIS A 215 -7.72 -0.73 -13.05
CA HIS A 215 -7.65 -1.89 -12.15
C HIS A 215 -7.11 -1.54 -10.76
N CYS A 216 -6.91 -0.25 -10.46
CA CYS A 216 -6.33 0.21 -9.22
C CYS A 216 -7.17 -0.17 -7.99
N VAL A 217 -6.53 -0.79 -7.00
CA VAL A 217 -7.08 -1.13 -5.67
C VAL A 217 -6.33 -0.43 -4.54
N CYS A 218 -5.10 0.01 -4.80
CA CYS A 218 -4.27 0.81 -3.90
C CYS A 218 -3.29 1.64 -4.73
N PHE A 219 -2.98 2.84 -4.27
CA PHE A 219 -1.96 3.71 -4.85
C PHE A 219 -0.82 3.90 -3.85
N HIS A 220 0.38 3.45 -4.21
CA HIS A 220 1.61 3.74 -3.48
C HIS A 220 2.18 5.06 -3.95
N LEU A 221 2.07 6.06 -3.08
CA LEU A 221 2.55 7.39 -3.35
C LEU A 221 3.99 7.53 -2.86
N LYS A 222 4.91 7.54 -3.81
CA LYS A 222 6.32 7.87 -3.64
C LYS A 222 6.65 9.06 -4.51
N ASP A 223 7.29 10.09 -3.95
CA ASP A 223 7.83 11.19 -4.76
C ASP A 223 9.33 11.00 -4.96
N TYR A 224 9.88 11.61 -6.01
CA TYR A 224 11.27 11.44 -6.38
C TYR A 224 11.92 12.73 -6.86
N ALA A 225 13.24 12.79 -6.75
CA ALA A 225 14.05 13.85 -7.33
C ALA A 225 15.16 13.27 -8.20
N ILE A 226 15.64 14.06 -9.13
CA ILE A 226 16.84 13.75 -9.92
C ILE A 226 17.95 14.69 -9.50
N LYS A 227 19.05 14.14 -9.04
CA LYS A 227 20.20 14.89 -8.57
C LYS A 227 21.52 14.39 -9.19
N ARG A 228 22.60 15.13 -9.00
CA ARG A 228 23.94 14.66 -9.31
C ARG A 228 24.25 13.41 -8.50
N SER A 229 24.82 12.39 -9.16
CA SER A 229 25.36 11.23 -8.47
C SER A 229 26.43 11.63 -7.46
N ASN A 230 26.54 10.88 -6.35
CA ASN A 230 27.57 11.12 -5.33
C ASN A 230 29.00 11.00 -5.86
N SER A 231 29.21 10.29 -6.99
CA SER A 231 30.49 10.25 -7.71
C SER A 231 30.84 11.56 -8.44
N GLY A 232 29.92 12.53 -8.49
CA GLY A 232 30.06 13.77 -9.23
C GLY A 232 29.84 13.64 -10.75
N ILE A 233 29.68 12.43 -11.26
CA ILE A 233 29.48 12.12 -12.69
C ILE A 233 28.12 11.41 -12.84
N GLY A 234 27.30 11.92 -13.78
CA GLY A 234 25.96 11.36 -14.04
C GLY A 234 24.89 11.88 -13.11
N LEU A 235 23.74 11.24 -13.17
CA LEU A 235 22.53 11.58 -12.41
C LEU A 235 22.06 10.34 -11.62
N ALA A 236 21.39 10.59 -10.50
CA ALA A 236 20.72 9.57 -9.70
C ALA A 236 19.27 9.99 -9.47
N ILE A 237 18.36 9.02 -9.50
CA ILE A 237 17.00 9.17 -9.04
C ILE A 237 16.99 8.80 -7.55
N VAL A 238 16.45 9.67 -6.73
CA VAL A 238 16.39 9.51 -5.26
C VAL A 238 15.00 9.86 -4.75
N GLY A 239 14.64 9.39 -3.56
CA GLY A 239 13.38 9.77 -2.93
C GLY A 239 13.29 11.27 -2.64
N ALA A 240 12.06 11.76 -2.62
CA ALA A 240 11.70 13.11 -2.19
C ALA A 240 10.50 13.06 -1.25
N CYS A 241 10.43 14.02 -0.31
CA CYS A 241 9.23 14.23 0.48
C CYS A 241 8.06 14.57 -0.47
N ALA A 242 6.89 14.00 -0.26
CA ALA A 242 5.76 14.18 -1.15
C ALA A 242 5.42 15.66 -1.38
N GLY A 243 5.32 16.05 -2.64
CA GLY A 243 5.07 17.42 -3.08
C GLY A 243 6.33 18.29 -3.23
N THR A 244 7.50 17.77 -2.91
CA THR A 244 8.78 18.49 -3.12
C THR A 244 9.58 17.95 -4.30
N GLY A 245 9.15 16.82 -4.85
CA GLY A 245 9.82 16.13 -5.93
C GLY A 245 9.28 16.46 -7.33
N ARG A 246 9.32 15.46 -8.18
CA ARG A 246 8.94 15.59 -9.60
C ARG A 246 7.63 14.92 -9.98
N LEU A 247 7.06 14.11 -9.07
CA LEU A 247 5.77 13.47 -9.32
C LEU A 247 4.67 14.54 -9.37
N PRO A 248 3.87 14.63 -10.44
CA PRO A 248 2.75 15.56 -10.51
C PRO A 248 1.55 15.04 -9.69
N ILE A 249 1.72 14.93 -8.36
CA ILE A 249 0.81 14.24 -7.44
C ILE A 249 -0.66 14.66 -7.62
N PRO A 250 -1.03 15.95 -7.74
CA PRO A 250 -2.41 16.32 -7.94
C PRO A 250 -3.01 15.72 -9.22
N ALA A 251 -2.26 15.77 -10.32
CA ALA A 251 -2.71 15.22 -11.62
C ALA A 251 -2.84 13.69 -11.58
N VAL A 252 -1.93 13.00 -10.89
CA VAL A 252 -1.97 11.55 -10.68
C VAL A 252 -3.21 11.15 -9.89
N LEU A 253 -3.47 11.81 -8.77
CA LEU A 253 -4.65 11.55 -7.94
C LEU A 253 -5.96 11.82 -8.71
N ASP A 254 -6.03 12.90 -9.46
CA ASP A 254 -7.19 13.23 -10.28
C ASP A 254 -7.41 12.20 -11.39
N TYR A 255 -6.33 11.72 -12.02
CA TYR A 255 -6.42 10.67 -13.02
C TYR A 255 -6.93 9.36 -12.43
N LEU A 256 -6.38 8.91 -11.29
CA LEU A 256 -6.83 7.71 -10.59
C LEU A 256 -8.30 7.82 -10.17
N ARG A 257 -8.71 8.93 -9.55
CA ARG A 257 -10.11 9.18 -9.17
C ARG A 257 -11.07 9.07 -10.35
N LYS A 258 -10.64 9.53 -11.52
CA LYS A 258 -11.47 9.51 -12.74
C LYS A 258 -11.54 8.13 -13.38
N HIS A 259 -10.44 7.36 -13.36
CA HIS A 259 -10.32 6.15 -14.17
C HIS A 259 -10.39 4.84 -13.38
N ALA A 260 -10.13 4.83 -12.07
CA ALA A 260 -10.29 3.64 -11.25
C ALA A 260 -11.75 3.19 -11.23
N LYS A 261 -12.00 1.89 -11.47
CA LYS A 261 -13.35 1.31 -11.51
C LYS A 261 -13.94 1.07 -10.12
N ARG A 262 -13.12 1.18 -9.06
CA ARG A 262 -13.50 0.96 -7.66
C ARG A 262 -12.80 1.96 -6.72
N ASP A 263 -13.19 1.96 -5.46
CA ASP A 263 -12.47 2.69 -4.41
C ASP A 263 -11.09 2.07 -4.21
N PHE A 264 -10.11 2.91 -3.87
CA PHE A 264 -8.74 2.51 -3.61
C PHE A 264 -8.17 3.29 -2.41
N SER A 265 -7.18 2.70 -1.74
CA SER A 265 -6.39 3.39 -0.73
C SER A 265 -5.24 4.16 -1.37
N THR A 266 -4.83 5.26 -0.74
CA THR A 266 -3.56 5.95 -1.04
C THR A 266 -2.63 5.74 0.14
N VAL A 267 -1.53 5.04 -0.09
CA VAL A 267 -0.56 4.68 0.94
C VAL A 267 0.76 5.38 0.67
N LEU A 268 1.24 6.11 1.66
CA LEU A 268 2.52 6.79 1.58
C LEU A 268 3.67 5.80 1.77
N GLU A 269 4.67 5.89 0.91
CA GLU A 269 5.95 5.22 1.04
C GLU A 269 7.10 6.20 0.86
N SER A 270 8.21 5.97 1.56
CA SER A 270 9.40 6.80 1.52
C SER A 270 10.61 5.97 1.13
N TRP A 271 11.51 6.55 0.36
CA TRP A 271 12.80 5.99 -0.02
C TRP A 271 13.91 7.03 0.05
N MET A 272 13.87 7.81 1.12
CA MET A 272 14.90 8.81 1.40
C MET A 272 16.28 8.17 1.55
N GLU A 273 17.31 8.92 1.21
CA GLU A 273 18.68 8.53 1.51
C GLU A 273 18.97 8.69 3.01
N CYS A 274 19.84 7.84 3.56
CA CYS A 274 20.26 7.98 4.93
C CYS A 274 21.10 9.27 5.15
N CYS A 275 20.98 9.84 6.34
CA CYS A 275 21.83 10.93 6.83
C CYS A 275 23.17 10.38 7.34
N ALA A 276 24.01 11.25 7.90
CA ALA A 276 25.31 10.87 8.42
C ALA A 276 25.24 9.92 9.62
N THR A 277 24.20 10.09 10.45
CA THR A 277 23.95 9.25 11.64
C THR A 277 22.58 8.63 11.60
N LEU A 278 22.39 7.52 12.33
CA LEU A 278 21.08 6.89 12.49
C LEU A 278 20.06 7.83 13.14
N GLU A 279 20.49 8.61 14.13
CA GLU A 279 19.61 9.58 14.83
C GLU A 279 19.07 10.63 13.86
N GLU A 280 19.92 11.23 13.05
CA GLU A 280 19.53 12.18 12.01
C GLU A 280 18.61 11.53 10.96
N THR A 281 18.91 10.27 10.57
CA THR A 281 18.11 9.52 9.61
C THR A 281 16.70 9.28 10.12
N LEU A 282 16.54 8.83 11.37
CA LEU A 282 15.21 8.60 11.98
C LEU A 282 14.45 9.92 12.19
N ALA A 283 15.13 10.99 12.56
CA ALA A 283 14.50 12.31 12.68
C ALA A 283 14.01 12.84 11.32
N GLN A 284 14.80 12.64 10.26
CA GLN A 284 14.42 13.04 8.90
C GLN A 284 13.27 12.19 8.36
N GLU A 285 13.27 10.88 8.63
CA GLU A 285 12.18 9.95 8.28
C GLU A 285 10.85 10.39 8.91
N GLU A 286 10.87 10.73 10.19
CA GLU A 286 9.70 11.25 10.91
C GLU A 286 9.22 12.60 10.33
N ALA A 287 10.14 13.50 10.00
CA ALA A 287 9.80 14.78 9.38
C ALA A 287 9.15 14.57 8.00
N TRP A 288 9.71 13.68 7.17
CA TRP A 288 9.15 13.38 5.85
C TRP A 288 7.77 12.74 5.94
N ALA A 289 7.54 11.84 6.89
CA ALA A 289 6.23 11.25 7.12
C ALA A 289 5.17 12.33 7.44
N LYS A 290 5.49 13.26 8.36
CA LYS A 290 4.61 14.37 8.75
C LYS A 290 4.29 15.30 7.58
N ASP A 291 5.33 15.76 6.89
CA ASP A 291 5.19 16.73 5.81
C ASP A 291 4.46 16.11 4.61
N SER A 292 4.76 14.85 4.27
CA SER A 292 4.08 14.11 3.21
C SER A 292 2.60 13.91 3.51
N VAL A 293 2.26 13.50 4.74
CA VAL A 293 0.85 13.35 5.17
C VAL A 293 0.13 14.69 5.10
N ALA A 294 0.73 15.76 5.61
CA ALA A 294 0.14 17.10 5.61
C ALA A 294 -0.14 17.58 4.17
N TYR A 295 0.82 17.39 3.27
CA TYR A 295 0.68 17.74 1.86
C TYR A 295 -0.44 16.95 1.18
N VAL A 296 -0.42 15.60 1.30
CA VAL A 296 -1.42 14.76 0.62
C VAL A 296 -2.82 15.00 1.17
N LYS A 297 -2.98 15.23 2.49
CA LYS A 297 -4.27 15.63 3.08
C LYS A 297 -4.83 16.91 2.47
N SER A 298 -3.99 17.84 2.07
CA SER A 298 -4.44 19.09 1.43
C SER A 298 -5.01 18.88 0.02
N LEU A 299 -4.80 17.70 -0.58
CA LEU A 299 -5.26 17.31 -1.91
C LEU A 299 -6.50 16.40 -1.90
N LEU A 300 -6.83 15.80 -0.74
CA LEU A 300 -7.96 14.88 -0.57
C LEU A 300 -9.21 15.60 -0.11
#